data_131448efa4a26d8f7602d5fa4a418b23
#
_entry.id   131448efa4a26d8f7602d5fa4a418b23
#
_cell.length_a   1.000
_cell.length_b   1.000
_cell.length_c   1.000
_cell.angle_alpha   90.00
_cell.angle_beta   90.00
_cell.angle_gamma   90.00
#
_symmetry.space_group_name_H-M   'P 1'
#
loop_
_entity.id
_entity.type
_entity.pdbx_description
1 polymer ?
#
loop_
_entity_poly.entity_id
_entity_poly.type
_entity_poly.pdbx_seq_one_letter_code
_entity_poly.pdbx_strand_id
1 'polypeptide(L)'
;MNPITDLLPTTKRLGNQRAQEILSELRAALETGDVSRLPDGLRNQAARIAQATEKIRTGSEIVRISELMTLAQFGAGSIGAAVADAFEDPGAVPAMEALQISRFLVEVVFASKQSPYLLPGDLLRQNDIDRGAVAWPAAEPVFAVLIERAGRAIDAAATGRVAIASPSLKKLFDREHAMMRRQIQKLAGKDPDSPRARLTALDRIIISLTIRLHLRGTP
;
A
#
# COMPACT_ATOMS: atom_id res chain seq x y z
N MET A 1 6.86 7.84 -11.47
CA MET A 1 5.90 7.00 -10.74
C MET A 1 5.99 7.35 -9.26
N ASN A 2 4.92 7.68 -8.59
CA ASN A 2 4.94 8.00 -7.16
C ASN A 2 4.29 6.84 -6.38
N PRO A 3 5.08 6.01 -5.68
CA PRO A 3 4.57 4.81 -5.05
C PRO A 3 3.53 5.05 -3.95
N ILE A 4 3.39 6.29 -3.45
CA ILE A 4 2.38 6.62 -2.45
C ILE A 4 1.06 7.01 -3.12
N THR A 5 1.04 7.97 -4.04
CA THR A 5 -0.22 8.42 -4.66
C THR A 5 -0.88 7.33 -5.51
N ASP A 6 -0.08 6.41 -6.07
CA ASP A 6 -0.58 5.25 -6.81
C ASP A 6 -1.29 4.21 -5.90
N LEU A 7 -1.17 4.34 -4.56
CA LEU A 7 -1.92 3.51 -3.60
C LEU A 7 -3.40 3.92 -3.47
N LEU A 8 -3.77 5.14 -3.87
CA LEU A 8 -5.18 5.55 -3.83
C LEU A 8 -6.03 4.61 -4.71
N PRO A 9 -7.14 4.08 -4.19
CA PRO A 9 -7.98 3.17 -4.95
C PRO A 9 -8.59 3.88 -6.16
N THR A 10 -8.78 3.13 -7.25
CA THR A 10 -9.50 3.63 -8.42
C THR A 10 -10.96 3.88 -8.05
N THR A 11 -11.42 5.13 -8.13
CA THR A 11 -12.72 5.57 -7.61
C THR A 11 -13.93 4.98 -8.35
N LYS A 12 -13.79 4.65 -9.65
CA LYS A 12 -14.89 4.21 -10.54
C LYS A 12 -15.69 2.97 -10.11
N ARG A 13 -15.28 2.23 -9.07
CA ARG A 13 -15.88 0.94 -8.68
C ARG A 13 -16.05 0.76 -7.17
N LEU A 14 -16.14 1.85 -6.41
CA LEU A 14 -16.17 1.75 -4.94
C LEU A 14 -17.56 1.37 -4.38
N GLY A 15 -18.63 1.45 -5.19
CA GLY A 15 -19.99 1.13 -4.74
C GLY A 15 -20.56 2.13 -3.70
N ASN A 16 -19.90 3.28 -3.51
CA ASN A 16 -20.34 4.38 -2.64
C ASN A 16 -19.96 5.69 -3.34
N GLN A 17 -20.97 6.44 -3.80
CA GLN A 17 -20.78 7.66 -4.58
C GLN A 17 -20.06 8.74 -3.78
N ARG A 18 -20.44 8.94 -2.51
CA ARG A 18 -19.82 9.95 -1.64
C ARG A 18 -18.33 9.66 -1.41
N ALA A 19 -17.98 8.39 -1.15
CA ALA A 19 -16.57 8.01 -1.03
C ALA A 19 -15.79 8.21 -2.35
N GLN A 20 -16.44 8.00 -3.50
CA GLN A 20 -15.82 8.28 -4.81
C GLN A 20 -15.51 9.77 -4.97
N GLU A 21 -16.45 10.64 -4.63
CA GLU A 21 -16.30 12.10 -4.70
C GLU A 21 -15.15 12.56 -3.79
N ILE A 22 -15.20 12.17 -2.50
CA ILE A 22 -14.17 12.53 -1.51
C ILE A 22 -12.76 12.06 -1.94
N LEU A 23 -12.61 10.82 -2.39
CA LEU A 23 -11.31 10.31 -2.83
C LEU A 23 -10.83 10.92 -4.14
N SER A 24 -11.75 11.37 -5.00
CA SER A 24 -11.41 12.15 -6.20
C SER A 24 -10.91 13.54 -5.85
N GLU A 25 -11.55 14.20 -4.88
CA GLU A 25 -11.10 15.50 -4.35
C GLU A 25 -9.74 15.38 -3.65
N LEU A 26 -9.53 14.31 -2.85
CA LEU A 26 -8.24 14.04 -2.23
C LEU A 26 -7.13 13.88 -3.29
N ARG A 27 -7.40 13.14 -4.36
CA ARG A 27 -6.43 12.98 -5.46
C ARG A 27 -6.13 14.32 -6.11
N ALA A 28 -7.15 15.10 -6.44
CA ALA A 28 -6.96 16.44 -7.02
C ALA A 28 -6.19 17.36 -6.08
N ALA A 29 -6.46 17.32 -4.78
CA ALA A 29 -5.74 18.09 -3.78
C ALA A 29 -4.25 17.71 -3.69
N LEU A 30 -3.92 16.43 -3.79
CA LEU A 30 -2.53 15.94 -3.80
C LEU A 30 -1.78 16.33 -5.09
N GLU A 31 -2.49 16.45 -6.22
CA GLU A 31 -1.92 16.88 -7.50
C GLU A 31 -1.70 18.39 -7.57
N THR A 32 -2.63 19.16 -7.03
CA THR A 32 -2.62 20.65 -7.12
C THR A 32 -2.01 21.34 -5.91
N GLY A 33 -1.95 20.66 -4.76
CA GLY A 33 -1.58 21.24 -3.46
C GLY A 33 -2.73 22.01 -2.78
N ASP A 34 -3.92 22.11 -3.40
CA ASP A 34 -5.08 22.82 -2.86
C ASP A 34 -5.96 21.86 -2.02
N VAL A 35 -5.85 21.99 -0.71
CA VAL A 35 -6.62 21.21 0.27
C VAL A 35 -7.90 21.91 0.75
N SER A 36 -8.23 23.07 0.22
CA SER A 36 -9.34 23.91 0.71
C SER A 36 -10.73 23.23 0.62
N ARG A 37 -10.90 22.38 -0.38
CA ARG A 37 -12.15 21.63 -0.62
C ARG A 37 -12.29 20.34 0.20
N LEU A 38 -11.20 19.90 0.84
CA LEU A 38 -11.26 18.69 1.63
C LEU A 38 -11.94 18.93 2.98
N PRO A 39 -12.73 17.97 3.48
CA PRO A 39 -13.20 17.95 4.87
C PRO A 39 -12.01 18.06 5.85
N ASP A 40 -12.22 18.71 7.01
CA ASP A 40 -11.14 18.99 7.96
C ASP A 40 -10.37 17.73 8.40
N GLY A 41 -11.08 16.63 8.62
CA GLY A 41 -10.44 15.35 8.94
C GLY A 41 -9.45 14.88 7.89
N LEU A 42 -9.75 15.07 6.60
CA LEU A 42 -8.90 14.65 5.48
C LEU A 42 -7.75 15.60 5.18
N ARG A 43 -7.80 16.86 5.63
CA ARG A 43 -6.68 17.81 5.42
C ARG A 43 -5.40 17.34 6.10
N ASN A 44 -5.52 16.76 7.30
CA ASN A 44 -4.37 16.21 8.02
C ASN A 44 -3.77 14.99 7.29
N GLN A 45 -4.60 14.08 6.78
CA GLN A 45 -4.14 12.95 5.98
C GLN A 45 -3.48 13.45 4.68
N ALA A 46 -4.10 14.41 3.97
CA ALA A 46 -3.54 14.98 2.76
C ALA A 46 -2.16 15.62 3.01
N ALA A 47 -1.98 16.35 4.10
CA ALA A 47 -0.70 16.95 4.46
C ALA A 47 0.38 15.88 4.71
N ARG A 48 0.06 14.81 5.43
CA ARG A 48 0.98 13.69 5.68
C ARG A 48 1.35 12.96 4.39
N ILE A 49 0.38 12.68 3.53
CA ILE A 49 0.60 12.05 2.23
C ILE A 49 1.49 12.94 1.37
N ALA A 50 1.23 14.24 1.31
CA ALA A 50 2.02 15.19 0.54
C ALA A 50 3.48 15.26 1.04
N GLN A 51 3.69 15.31 2.35
CA GLN A 51 5.02 15.30 2.96
C GLN A 51 5.80 14.02 2.64
N ALA A 52 5.15 12.86 2.76
CA ALA A 52 5.77 11.57 2.41
C ALA A 52 6.08 11.48 0.90
N THR A 53 5.18 11.96 0.06
CA THR A 53 5.35 12.05 -1.39
C THR A 53 6.54 12.92 -1.76
N GLU A 54 6.68 14.08 -1.12
CA GLU A 54 7.80 15.00 -1.35
C GLU A 54 9.14 14.37 -0.96
N LYS A 55 9.20 13.67 0.18
CA LYS A 55 10.41 12.95 0.58
C LYS A 55 10.84 11.90 -0.46
N ILE A 56 9.89 11.19 -1.07
CA ILE A 56 10.18 10.24 -2.16
C ILE A 56 10.62 10.99 -3.42
N ARG A 57 9.95 12.07 -3.78
CA ARG A 57 10.24 12.87 -4.97
C ARG A 57 11.63 13.48 -4.94
N THR A 58 12.09 13.91 -3.77
CA THR A 58 13.44 14.49 -3.60
C THR A 58 14.55 13.45 -3.65
N GLY A 59 14.23 12.16 -3.71
CA GLY A 59 15.21 11.08 -3.75
C GLY A 59 16.04 10.95 -2.47
N SER A 60 15.53 11.44 -1.34
CA SER A 60 16.23 11.36 -0.05
C SER A 60 16.45 9.89 0.34
N GLU A 61 17.69 9.53 0.58
CA GLU A 61 18.05 8.16 0.95
C GLU A 61 17.45 7.76 2.30
N ILE A 62 16.88 6.56 2.32
CA ILE A 62 16.46 5.90 3.56
C ILE A 62 17.69 5.25 4.20
N VAL A 63 18.08 5.73 5.37
CA VAL A 63 19.28 5.23 6.07
C VAL A 63 18.96 3.98 6.88
N ARG A 64 17.77 3.91 7.51
CA ARG A 64 17.37 2.80 8.38
C ARG A 64 16.00 2.27 8.02
N ILE A 65 15.78 0.98 8.32
CA ILE A 65 14.47 0.34 8.15
C ILE A 65 13.37 1.06 8.96
N SER A 66 13.69 1.62 10.13
CA SER A 66 12.73 2.41 10.92
C SER A 66 12.26 3.67 10.20
N GLU A 67 13.12 4.32 9.42
CA GLU A 67 12.74 5.49 8.60
C GLU A 67 11.78 5.09 7.47
N LEU A 68 12.02 3.94 6.83
CA LEU A 68 11.09 3.41 5.82
C LEU A 68 9.73 3.10 6.44
N MET A 69 9.71 2.51 7.64
CA MET A 69 8.46 2.22 8.35
C MET A 69 7.72 3.50 8.75
N THR A 70 8.44 4.54 9.19
CA THR A 70 7.86 5.86 9.46
C THR A 70 7.26 6.47 8.18
N LEU A 71 7.97 6.39 7.07
CA LEU A 71 7.49 6.86 5.77
C LEU A 71 6.24 6.09 5.31
N ALA A 72 6.24 4.75 5.49
CA ALA A 72 5.08 3.91 5.21
C ALA A 72 3.86 4.31 6.06
N GLN A 73 4.05 4.54 7.36
CA GLN A 73 2.99 4.95 8.27
C GLN A 73 2.42 6.33 7.90
N PHE A 74 3.30 7.32 7.68
CA PHE A 74 2.90 8.69 7.34
C PHE A 74 2.27 8.81 5.96
N GLY A 75 2.79 8.10 4.96
CA GLY A 75 2.29 8.17 3.58
C GLY A 75 1.16 7.15 3.34
N ALA A 76 1.52 5.88 3.27
CA ALA A 76 0.58 4.81 2.93
C ALA A 76 -0.49 4.60 4.02
N GLY A 77 -0.10 4.64 5.30
CA GLY A 77 -1.06 4.58 6.41
C GLY A 77 -2.10 5.69 6.32
N SER A 78 -1.67 6.94 6.09
CA SER A 78 -2.61 8.06 5.92
C SER A 78 -3.56 7.89 4.73
N ILE A 79 -3.16 7.20 3.66
CA ILE A 79 -4.09 6.82 2.57
C ILE A 79 -5.14 5.84 3.09
N GLY A 80 -4.73 4.85 3.88
CA GLY A 80 -5.66 3.90 4.50
C GLY A 80 -6.68 4.60 5.39
N ALA A 81 -6.23 5.51 6.25
CA ALA A 81 -7.10 6.33 7.09
C ALA A 81 -8.06 7.18 6.25
N ALA A 82 -7.56 7.87 5.21
CA ALA A 82 -8.38 8.69 4.33
C ALA A 82 -9.45 7.86 3.58
N VAL A 83 -9.13 6.63 3.19
CA VAL A 83 -10.13 5.72 2.60
C VAL A 83 -11.20 5.35 3.62
N ALA A 84 -10.85 5.00 4.85
CA ALA A 84 -11.81 4.69 5.91
C ALA A 84 -12.72 5.89 6.22
N ASP A 85 -12.14 7.09 6.33
CA ASP A 85 -12.87 8.34 6.56
C ASP A 85 -13.84 8.66 5.40
N ALA A 86 -13.43 8.42 4.14
CA ALA A 86 -14.30 8.63 2.99
C ALA A 86 -15.53 7.71 2.98
N PHE A 87 -15.43 6.53 3.61
CA PHE A 87 -16.56 5.62 3.81
C PHE A 87 -17.31 5.83 5.14
N GLU A 88 -16.91 6.84 5.92
CA GLU A 88 -17.48 7.15 7.26
C GLU A 88 -17.37 5.95 8.22
N ASP A 89 -16.26 5.20 8.12
CA ASP A 89 -16.03 3.98 8.89
C ASP A 89 -14.74 4.08 9.72
N PRO A 90 -14.76 4.81 10.85
CA PRO A 90 -13.57 5.00 11.68
C PRO A 90 -13.03 3.69 12.28
N GLY A 91 -13.89 2.68 12.45
CA GLY A 91 -13.47 1.35 12.90
C GLY A 91 -12.56 0.62 11.89
N ALA A 92 -12.65 0.99 10.61
CA ALA A 92 -11.84 0.41 9.57
C ALA A 92 -10.41 0.97 9.49
N VAL A 93 -10.11 2.10 10.15
CA VAL A 93 -8.82 2.80 10.04
C VAL A 93 -7.64 1.86 10.26
N PRO A 94 -7.53 1.07 11.36
CA PRO A 94 -6.37 0.21 11.58
C PRO A 94 -6.17 -0.84 10.48
N ALA A 95 -7.26 -1.42 9.97
CA ALA A 95 -7.19 -2.43 8.91
C ALA A 95 -6.75 -1.82 7.58
N MET A 96 -7.28 -0.64 7.24
CA MET A 96 -6.95 0.05 6.00
C MET A 96 -5.53 0.61 6.00
N GLU A 97 -5.06 1.16 7.13
CA GLU A 97 -3.67 1.59 7.31
C GLU A 97 -2.70 0.42 7.10
N ALA A 98 -2.92 -0.68 7.80
CA ALA A 98 -2.07 -1.86 7.70
C ALA A 98 -2.03 -2.45 6.27
N LEU A 99 -3.18 -2.48 5.59
CA LEU A 99 -3.27 -2.91 4.20
C LEU A 99 -2.42 -2.03 3.27
N GLN A 100 -2.50 -0.69 3.42
CA GLN A 100 -1.75 0.22 2.57
C GLN A 100 -0.26 0.23 2.88
N ILE A 101 0.14 0.06 4.15
CA ILE A 101 1.54 -0.13 4.54
C ILE A 101 2.12 -1.39 3.89
N SER A 102 1.39 -2.52 3.93
CA SER A 102 1.80 -3.75 3.26
C SER A 102 2.02 -3.51 1.75
N ARG A 103 1.08 -2.83 1.11
CA ARG A 103 1.15 -2.52 -0.32
C ARG A 103 2.36 -1.63 -0.65
N PHE A 104 2.60 -0.60 0.14
CA PHE A 104 3.75 0.28 -0.04
C PHE A 104 5.08 -0.48 0.03
N LEU A 105 5.26 -1.36 1.02
CA LEU A 105 6.49 -2.15 1.15
C LEU A 105 6.72 -3.07 -0.04
N VAL A 106 5.68 -3.66 -0.60
CA VAL A 106 5.75 -4.45 -1.83
C VAL A 106 6.14 -3.57 -3.03
N GLU A 107 5.57 -2.37 -3.15
CA GLU A 107 5.93 -1.43 -4.23
C GLU A 107 7.39 -0.95 -4.11
N VAL A 108 7.93 -0.77 -2.89
CA VAL A 108 9.36 -0.47 -2.68
C VAL A 108 10.25 -1.58 -3.24
N VAL A 109 9.88 -2.85 -3.04
CA VAL A 109 10.63 -3.98 -3.61
C VAL A 109 10.58 -3.95 -5.14
N PHE A 110 9.41 -3.72 -5.74
CA PHE A 110 9.27 -3.62 -7.20
C PHE A 110 9.98 -2.41 -7.81
N ALA A 111 10.05 -1.31 -7.07
CA ALA A 111 10.69 -0.08 -7.50
C ALA A 111 12.21 -0.05 -7.22
N SER A 112 12.77 -1.10 -6.65
CA SER A 112 14.14 -1.12 -6.12
C SER A 112 15.22 -0.71 -7.13
N LYS A 113 15.06 -1.04 -8.41
CA LYS A 113 16.00 -0.62 -9.48
C LYS A 113 15.83 0.83 -9.88
N GLN A 114 14.61 1.36 -9.92
CA GLN A 114 14.33 2.75 -10.32
C GLN A 114 14.48 3.72 -9.16
N SER A 115 14.30 3.23 -7.94
CA SER A 115 14.31 4.03 -6.73
C SER A 115 15.10 3.35 -5.60
N PRO A 116 16.39 3.03 -5.82
CA PRO A 116 17.20 2.29 -4.84
C PRO A 116 17.40 3.08 -3.53
N TYR A 117 17.19 4.39 -3.54
CA TYR A 117 17.23 5.26 -2.36
C TYR A 117 16.13 4.93 -1.34
N LEU A 118 15.06 4.25 -1.74
CA LEU A 118 14.02 3.78 -0.83
C LEU A 118 14.41 2.51 -0.05
N LEU A 119 15.42 1.79 -0.49
CA LEU A 119 15.90 0.62 0.24
C LEU A 119 16.68 1.07 1.48
N PRO A 120 16.42 0.45 2.66
CA PRO A 120 17.12 0.80 3.89
C PRO A 120 18.62 0.56 3.81
N GLY A 121 19.42 1.60 4.01
CA GLY A 121 20.88 1.53 3.90
C GLY A 121 21.52 0.64 4.98
N ASP A 122 20.89 0.50 6.15
CA ASP A 122 21.34 -0.46 7.18
C ASP A 122 21.22 -1.90 6.67
N LEU A 123 20.14 -2.27 6.01
CA LEU A 123 19.98 -3.61 5.44
C LEU A 123 20.93 -3.84 4.26
N LEU A 124 21.16 -2.84 3.41
CA LEU A 124 22.12 -2.95 2.32
C LEU A 124 23.53 -3.20 2.85
N ARG A 125 23.98 -2.41 3.84
CA ARG A 125 25.31 -2.58 4.48
C ARG A 125 25.47 -3.93 5.17
N GLN A 126 24.43 -4.41 5.87
CA GLN A 126 24.46 -5.73 6.53
C GLN A 126 24.67 -6.89 5.57
N ASN A 127 24.36 -6.69 4.30
CA ASN A 127 24.46 -7.70 3.24
C ASN A 127 25.54 -7.36 2.21
N ASP A 128 26.43 -6.39 2.49
CA ASP A 128 27.51 -5.96 1.60
C ASP A 128 27.03 -5.56 0.18
N ILE A 129 25.86 -4.92 0.10
CA ILE A 129 25.23 -4.50 -1.16
C ILE A 129 25.45 -3.00 -1.35
N ASP A 130 26.08 -2.65 -2.48
CA ASP A 130 26.11 -1.27 -2.94
C ASP A 130 24.72 -0.83 -3.43
N ARG A 131 24.25 0.32 -2.96
CA ARG A 131 22.97 0.89 -3.38
C ARG A 131 22.86 1.11 -4.89
N GLY A 132 23.98 1.46 -5.55
CA GLY A 132 24.05 1.64 -7.00
C GLY A 132 24.01 0.33 -7.79
N ALA A 133 24.23 -0.81 -7.12
CA ALA A 133 24.33 -2.14 -7.75
C ALA A 133 23.27 -3.13 -7.24
N VAL A 134 22.12 -2.64 -6.77
CA VAL A 134 21.03 -3.49 -6.28
C VAL A 134 20.50 -4.38 -7.39
N ALA A 135 20.76 -5.67 -7.29
CA ALA A 135 20.34 -6.67 -8.26
C ALA A 135 20.01 -8.01 -7.59
N TRP A 136 19.09 -8.75 -8.17
CA TRP A 136 18.84 -10.14 -7.83
C TRP A 136 20.01 -11.05 -8.34
N PRO A 137 20.44 -12.10 -7.60
CA PRO A 137 19.91 -12.56 -6.29
C PRO A 137 20.58 -11.88 -5.07
N ALA A 138 21.60 -11.05 -5.24
CA ALA A 138 22.35 -10.44 -4.13
C ALA A 138 21.43 -9.66 -3.17
N ALA A 139 20.42 -8.97 -3.70
CA ALA A 139 19.46 -8.19 -2.91
C ALA A 139 18.35 -9.03 -2.26
N GLU A 140 18.30 -10.35 -2.46
CA GLU A 140 17.28 -11.23 -1.87
C GLU A 140 17.11 -11.06 -0.35
N PRO A 141 18.18 -11.01 0.47
CA PRO A 141 18.02 -10.85 1.93
C PRO A 141 17.33 -9.54 2.32
N VAL A 142 17.61 -8.46 1.59
CA VAL A 142 16.95 -7.14 1.83
C VAL A 142 15.47 -7.22 1.45
N PHE A 143 15.16 -7.81 0.29
CA PHE A 143 13.78 -8.00 -0.16
C PHE A 143 13.00 -8.92 0.78
N ALA A 144 13.62 -9.99 1.29
CA ALA A 144 12.99 -10.92 2.23
C ALA A 144 12.53 -10.20 3.51
N VAL A 145 13.33 -9.29 4.07
CA VAL A 145 12.95 -8.48 5.23
C VAL A 145 11.75 -7.58 4.92
N LEU A 146 11.73 -6.91 3.76
CA LEU A 146 10.63 -6.04 3.36
C LEU A 146 9.34 -6.84 3.11
N ILE A 147 9.45 -8.00 2.45
CA ILE A 147 8.33 -8.90 2.19
C ILE A 147 7.76 -9.48 3.48
N GLU A 148 8.63 -9.85 4.44
CA GLU A 148 8.20 -10.31 5.78
C GLU A 148 7.41 -9.21 6.51
N ARG A 149 7.90 -7.97 6.49
CA ARG A 149 7.19 -6.84 7.10
C ARG A 149 5.86 -6.55 6.40
N ALA A 150 5.81 -6.67 5.07
CA ALA A 150 4.56 -6.57 4.31
C ALA A 150 3.59 -7.69 4.70
N GLY A 151 4.09 -8.92 4.92
CA GLY A 151 3.33 -10.06 5.42
C GLY A 151 2.73 -9.79 6.81
N ARG A 152 3.53 -9.29 7.75
CA ARG A 152 3.02 -8.92 9.09
C ARG A 152 1.96 -7.82 9.03
N ALA A 153 2.12 -6.84 8.15
CA ALA A 153 1.13 -5.78 7.97
C ALA A 153 -0.17 -6.32 7.39
N ILE A 154 -0.12 -7.23 6.41
CA ILE A 154 -1.32 -7.83 5.83
C ILE A 154 -2.06 -8.74 6.83
N ASP A 155 -1.35 -9.43 7.72
CA ASP A 155 -1.95 -10.22 8.79
C ASP A 155 -2.60 -9.32 9.86
N ALA A 156 -1.97 -8.20 10.22
CA ALA A 156 -2.57 -7.18 11.07
C ALA A 156 -3.84 -6.58 10.45
N ALA A 157 -3.83 -6.32 9.14
CA ALA A 157 -5.01 -5.87 8.41
C ALA A 157 -6.16 -6.90 8.49
N ALA A 158 -5.86 -8.20 8.35
CA ALA A 158 -6.85 -9.27 8.47
C ALA A 158 -7.51 -9.29 9.86
N THR A 159 -6.72 -9.08 10.93
CA THR A 159 -7.24 -9.00 12.31
C THR A 159 -8.21 -7.82 12.47
N GLY A 160 -7.91 -6.66 11.87
CA GLY A 160 -8.76 -5.47 11.94
C GLY A 160 -10.03 -5.54 11.08
N ARG A 161 -10.17 -6.53 10.18
CA ARG A 161 -11.31 -6.69 9.27
C ARG A 161 -12.67 -6.75 9.97
N VAL A 162 -12.72 -7.30 11.16
CA VAL A 162 -13.96 -7.47 11.94
C VAL A 162 -14.58 -6.13 12.33
N ALA A 163 -13.78 -5.08 12.46
CA ALA A 163 -14.22 -3.74 12.82
C ALA A 163 -14.77 -2.94 11.62
N ILE A 164 -14.64 -3.45 10.38
CA ILE A 164 -15.16 -2.77 9.19
C ILE A 164 -16.69 -2.91 9.15
N ALA A 165 -17.40 -1.81 9.38
CA ALA A 165 -18.85 -1.77 9.40
C ALA A 165 -19.47 -1.54 8.01
N SER A 166 -18.84 -0.72 7.16
CA SER A 166 -19.32 -0.41 5.82
C SER A 166 -19.24 -1.62 4.88
N PRO A 167 -20.38 -2.13 4.33
CA PRO A 167 -20.35 -3.28 3.41
C PRO A 167 -19.55 -3.02 2.12
N SER A 168 -19.60 -1.79 1.61
CA SER A 168 -18.85 -1.40 0.41
C SER A 168 -17.36 -1.34 0.68
N LEU A 169 -16.94 -0.79 1.83
CA LEU A 169 -15.53 -0.78 2.25
C LEU A 169 -15.03 -2.20 2.52
N LYS A 170 -15.84 -3.05 3.16
CA LYS A 170 -15.49 -4.45 3.42
C LYS A 170 -15.24 -5.23 2.14
N LYS A 171 -16.06 -5.04 1.10
CA LYS A 171 -15.85 -5.64 -0.23
C LYS A 171 -14.54 -5.14 -0.88
N LEU A 172 -14.26 -3.85 -0.77
CA LEU A 172 -13.02 -3.26 -1.25
C LEU A 172 -11.82 -3.88 -0.51
N PHE A 173 -11.88 -3.88 0.83
CA PHE A 173 -10.84 -4.45 1.68
C PHE A 173 -10.58 -5.93 1.35
N ASP A 174 -11.60 -6.77 1.31
CA ASP A 174 -11.47 -8.21 1.03
C ASP A 174 -10.76 -8.46 -0.31
N ARG A 175 -11.09 -7.66 -1.33
CA ARG A 175 -10.45 -7.77 -2.65
C ARG A 175 -8.98 -7.36 -2.60
N GLU A 176 -8.68 -6.18 -2.06
CA GLU A 176 -7.32 -5.67 -2.01
C GLU A 176 -6.43 -6.52 -1.09
N HIS A 177 -6.95 -6.98 0.05
CA HIS A 177 -6.27 -7.89 0.97
C HIS A 177 -5.90 -9.22 0.28
N ALA A 178 -6.85 -9.86 -0.41
CA ALA A 178 -6.59 -11.12 -1.12
C ALA A 178 -5.57 -10.94 -2.25
N MET A 179 -5.64 -9.81 -2.99
CA MET A 179 -4.66 -9.49 -4.03
C MET A 179 -3.26 -9.29 -3.42
N MET A 180 -3.15 -8.55 -2.33
CA MET A 180 -1.88 -8.27 -1.68
C MET A 180 -1.26 -9.54 -1.09
N ARG A 181 -2.06 -10.37 -0.41
CA ARG A 181 -1.59 -11.66 0.09
C ARG A 181 -1.03 -12.55 -1.02
N ARG A 182 -1.73 -12.62 -2.15
CA ARG A 182 -1.26 -13.37 -3.33
C ARG A 182 0.01 -12.75 -3.92
N GLN A 183 0.11 -11.42 -3.96
CA GLN A 183 1.29 -10.72 -4.46
C GLN A 183 2.53 -11.02 -3.60
N ILE A 184 2.39 -10.98 -2.26
CA ILE A 184 3.47 -11.33 -1.31
C ILE A 184 3.93 -12.77 -1.54
N GLN A 185 3.00 -13.72 -1.67
CA GLN A 185 3.33 -15.13 -1.95
C GLN A 185 4.09 -15.32 -3.26
N LYS A 186 3.73 -14.56 -4.30
CA LYS A 186 4.40 -14.63 -5.60
C LYS A 186 5.80 -14.01 -5.60
N LEU A 187 5.99 -12.98 -4.78
CA LEU A 187 7.25 -12.24 -4.70
C LEU A 187 8.29 -12.96 -3.82
N ALA A 188 7.83 -13.74 -2.83
CA ALA A 188 8.72 -14.42 -1.89
C ALA A 188 9.73 -15.34 -2.62
N GLY A 189 11.03 -15.09 -2.39
CA GLY A 189 12.13 -15.85 -2.97
C GLY A 189 12.27 -15.74 -4.50
N LYS A 190 11.77 -14.65 -5.11
CA LYS A 190 11.83 -14.45 -6.57
C LYS A 190 12.37 -13.08 -6.92
N ASP A 191 12.97 -13.01 -8.10
CA ASP A 191 13.37 -11.75 -8.71
C ASP A 191 12.12 -10.85 -8.92
N PRO A 192 12.10 -9.63 -8.33
CA PRO A 192 10.99 -8.68 -8.51
C PRO A 192 10.72 -8.31 -9.97
N ASP A 193 11.74 -8.38 -10.85
CA ASP A 193 11.59 -8.08 -12.27
C ASP A 193 11.03 -9.26 -13.06
N SER A 194 11.00 -10.45 -12.47
CA SER A 194 10.41 -11.61 -13.12
C SER A 194 8.92 -11.43 -13.36
N PRO A 195 8.38 -11.72 -14.56
CA PRO A 195 6.93 -11.72 -14.81
C PRO A 195 6.17 -12.62 -13.83
N ARG A 196 6.81 -13.65 -13.28
CA ARG A 196 6.21 -14.57 -12.30
C ARG A 196 6.04 -13.96 -10.91
N ALA A 197 6.77 -12.88 -10.59
CA ALA A 197 6.65 -12.17 -9.32
C ALA A 197 5.41 -11.27 -9.28
N ARG A 198 4.82 -10.91 -10.43
CA ARG A 198 3.66 -10.01 -10.51
C ARG A 198 2.34 -10.77 -10.61
N LEU A 199 1.25 -10.14 -10.13
CA LEU A 199 -0.10 -10.66 -10.33
C LEU A 199 -0.46 -10.64 -11.83
N THR A 200 -0.94 -11.79 -12.32
CA THR A 200 -1.46 -11.92 -13.67
C THR A 200 -2.95 -11.55 -13.72
N ALA A 201 -3.49 -11.38 -14.93
CA ALA A 201 -4.94 -11.20 -15.12
C ALA A 201 -5.73 -12.40 -14.56
N LEU A 202 -5.18 -13.62 -14.71
CA LEU A 202 -5.80 -14.85 -14.18
C LEU A 202 -5.87 -14.84 -12.65
N ASP A 203 -4.79 -14.42 -11.95
CA ASP A 203 -4.81 -14.28 -10.48
C ASP A 203 -5.93 -13.34 -10.04
N ARG A 204 -6.10 -12.19 -10.72
CA ARG A 204 -7.16 -11.21 -10.41
C ARG A 204 -8.55 -11.77 -10.62
N ILE A 205 -8.75 -12.57 -11.68
CA ILE A 205 -10.03 -13.24 -11.97
C ILE A 205 -10.33 -14.27 -10.88
N ILE A 206 -9.39 -15.14 -10.54
CA ILE A 206 -9.55 -16.18 -9.51
C ILE A 206 -9.91 -15.53 -8.17
N ILE A 207 -9.17 -14.51 -7.73
CA ILE A 207 -9.45 -13.79 -6.49
C ILE A 207 -10.87 -13.20 -6.50
N SER A 208 -11.28 -12.57 -7.61
CA SER A 208 -12.60 -11.97 -7.73
C SER A 208 -13.73 -13.02 -7.65
N LEU A 209 -13.54 -14.19 -8.26
CA LEU A 209 -14.49 -15.31 -8.19
C LEU A 209 -14.58 -15.89 -6.78
N THR A 210 -13.45 -16.12 -6.13
CA THR A 210 -13.39 -16.68 -4.77
C THR A 210 -14.13 -15.79 -3.78
N ILE A 211 -13.91 -14.46 -3.85
CA ILE A 211 -14.60 -13.50 -2.98
C ILE A 211 -16.12 -13.52 -3.23
N ARG A 212 -16.56 -13.58 -4.50
CA ARG A 212 -17.99 -13.65 -4.83
C ARG A 212 -18.66 -14.92 -4.30
N LEU A 213 -17.96 -16.04 -4.33
CA LEU A 213 -18.47 -17.31 -3.81
C LEU A 213 -18.61 -17.28 -2.28
N HIS A 214 -17.62 -16.74 -1.57
CA HIS A 214 -17.67 -16.60 -0.10
C HIS A 214 -18.78 -15.65 0.36
N LEU A 215 -19.03 -14.56 -0.39
CA LEU A 215 -20.11 -13.61 -0.06
C LEU A 215 -21.52 -14.15 -0.34
N ARG A 216 -21.66 -15.21 -1.16
CA ARG A 216 -22.94 -15.87 -1.45
C ARG A 216 -23.23 -17.05 -0.49
N GLY A 217 -22.22 -17.54 0.21
CA GLY A 217 -22.32 -18.68 1.11
C GLY A 217 -22.50 -18.37 2.61
N THR A 218 -22.57 -17.09 2.99
CA THR A 218 -22.95 -16.67 4.36
C THR A 218 -24.44 -16.37 4.38
N PRO A 219 -25.27 -17.21 5.06
CA PRO A 219 -26.69 -16.97 5.27
C PRO A 219 -26.92 -15.71 6.12
#